data_e55900f4fba4ea263145a00a34563814
#
_entry.id   e55900f4fba4ea263145a00a34563814
#
_cell.length_a   1.000
_cell.length_b   1.000
_cell.length_c   1.000
_cell.angle_alpha   90.00
_cell.angle_beta   90.00
_cell.angle_gamma   90.00
#
_symmetry.space_group_name_H-M   'P 1'
#
loop_
_entity.id
_entity.type
_entity.pdbx_description
1 polymer ?
#
loop_
_entity_poly.entity_id
_entity_poly.type
_entity_poly.pdbx_seq_one_letter_code
_entity_poly.pdbx_strand_id
1 'polypeptide(L)' 'MIKIRVNENILEVAKDFNILQLLEQLNTPQNGIAVAINSAIISKEVWASQHFSENDNILIIQATQGG' A
#
# COMPACT_ATOMS: atom_id res chain seq x y z
N MET A 1 -16.21 -0.15 -6.34
CA MET A 1 -15.24 -0.27 -5.23
C MET A 1 -14.70 -1.67 -5.16
N ILE A 2 -13.45 -1.80 -4.81
CA ILE A 2 -12.84 -3.11 -4.60
C ILE A 2 -12.43 -3.24 -3.15
N LYS A 3 -12.30 -4.47 -2.70
CA LYS A 3 -11.84 -4.76 -1.35
C LYS A 3 -10.39 -5.20 -1.41
N ILE A 4 -9.59 -4.61 -0.54
CA ILE A 4 -8.19 -4.99 -0.40
C ILE A 4 -7.91 -5.23 1.07
N ARG A 5 -6.84 -5.95 1.35
CA ARG A 5 -6.42 -6.18 2.73
C ARG A 5 -5.10 -5.44 2.95
N VAL A 6 -5.08 -4.57 3.93
CA VAL A 6 -3.90 -3.78 4.25
C VAL A 6 -3.49 -4.11 5.67
N ASN A 7 -2.35 -4.77 5.83
CA ASN A 7 -1.85 -5.18 7.15
C ASN A 7 -2.95 -5.86 7.96
N GLU A 8 -3.65 -6.79 7.32
CA GLU A 8 -4.72 -7.59 7.94
C GLU A 8 -6.03 -6.85 8.14
N ASN A 9 -6.12 -5.60 7.74
CA ASN A 9 -7.39 -4.86 7.79
C ASN A 9 -7.98 -4.79 6.40
N ILE A 10 -9.29 -4.99 6.30
CA ILE A 10 -9.97 -4.95 5.02
C ILE A 10 -10.48 -3.54 4.78
N LEU A 11 -10.14 -3.00 3.61
CA LEU A 11 -10.57 -1.67 3.19
C LEU A 11 -11.26 -1.77 1.84
N GLU A 12 -12.23 -0.89 1.63
CA GLU A 12 -12.83 -0.73 0.31
C GLU A 12 -12.30 0.55 -0.30
N VAL A 13 -11.79 0.46 -1.52
CA VAL A 13 -11.23 1.61 -2.21
C VAL A 13 -11.72 1.63 -3.65
N ALA A 14 -11.61 2.79 -4.29
CA ALA A 14 -11.93 2.90 -5.70
C ALA A 14 -10.95 2.05 -6.50
N LYS A 15 -11.40 1.50 -7.61
CA LYS A 15 -10.54 0.58 -8.35
C LYS A 15 -9.36 1.29 -9.01
N ASP A 16 -9.43 2.60 -9.16
CA ASP A 16 -8.30 3.36 -9.68
C ASP A 16 -7.43 3.98 -8.58
N PHE A 17 -7.67 3.56 -7.34
CA PHE A 17 -6.89 4.01 -6.20
C PHE A 17 -5.45 3.50 -6.31
N ASN A 18 -4.48 4.33 -5.99
CA ASN A 18 -3.09 3.93 -6.09
C ASN A 18 -2.42 3.91 -4.72
N ILE A 19 -1.16 3.48 -4.68
CA ILE A 19 -0.46 3.32 -3.41
C ILE A 19 -0.28 4.66 -2.70
N LEU A 20 0.03 5.72 -3.44
CA LEU A 20 0.21 7.03 -2.81
C LEU A 20 -1.07 7.49 -2.12
N GLN A 21 -2.21 7.28 -2.78
CA GLN A 21 -3.48 7.65 -2.19
C GLN A 21 -3.78 6.83 -0.95
N LEU A 22 -3.41 5.56 -0.97
CA LEU A 22 -3.61 4.70 0.20
C LEU A 22 -2.79 5.18 1.38
N LEU A 23 -1.52 5.50 1.15
CA LEU A 23 -0.67 5.97 2.23
C LEU A 23 -1.18 7.29 2.81
N GLU A 24 -1.68 8.17 1.95
CA GLU A 24 -2.23 9.43 2.42
C GLU A 24 -3.46 9.20 3.28
N GLN A 25 -4.33 8.29 2.84
CA GLN A 25 -5.54 8.00 3.59
C GLN A 25 -5.22 7.40 4.97
N LEU A 26 -4.15 6.64 5.06
CA LEU A 26 -3.74 6.01 6.31
C LEU A 26 -2.85 6.91 7.15
N ASN A 27 -2.55 8.12 6.67
CA ASN A 27 -1.64 9.04 7.35
C ASN A 27 -0.27 8.40 7.57
N THR A 28 0.16 7.62 6.60
CA THR A 28 1.44 6.92 6.68
C THR A 28 2.48 7.69 5.88
N PRO A 29 3.62 8.03 6.47
CA PRO A 29 4.65 8.73 5.73
C PRO A 29 5.22 7.84 4.62
N GLN A 30 5.65 8.48 3.54
CA GLN A 30 6.19 7.74 2.41
C GLN A 30 7.64 7.33 2.60
N ASN A 31 8.33 7.96 3.53
CA ASN A 31 9.74 7.68 3.76
C ASN A 31 9.89 6.59 4.81
N GLY A 32 10.88 5.74 4.62
CA GLY A 32 11.19 4.72 5.61
C GLY A 32 10.21 3.57 5.63
N ILE A 33 9.49 3.36 4.54
CA ILE A 33 8.57 2.23 4.46
C ILE A 33 8.80 1.45 3.18
N ALA A 34 8.35 0.21 3.18
CA ALA A 34 8.30 -0.62 1.99
C ALA A 34 6.86 -1.09 1.82
N VAL A 35 6.44 -1.25 0.59
CA VAL A 35 5.09 -1.71 0.28
C VAL A 35 5.19 -2.97 -0.57
N ALA A 36 4.45 -3.99 -0.18
CA ALA A 36 4.36 -5.22 -0.95
C ALA A 36 2.91 -5.49 -1.29
N ILE A 37 2.67 -5.98 -2.49
CA ILE A 37 1.34 -6.41 -2.91
C ILE A 37 1.45 -7.89 -3.26
N ASN A 38 0.69 -8.71 -2.55
CA ASN A 38 0.71 -10.16 -2.74
C ASN A 38 2.13 -10.71 -2.69
N SER A 39 2.90 -10.23 -1.72
CA SER A 39 4.27 -10.66 -1.44
C SER A 39 5.32 -10.14 -2.41
N ALA A 40 4.94 -9.27 -3.33
CA ALA A 40 5.89 -8.67 -4.26
C ALA A 40 6.17 -7.23 -3.83
N ILE A 41 7.43 -6.92 -3.58
CA ILE A 41 7.82 -5.55 -3.21
C ILE A 41 7.60 -4.62 -4.39
N ILE A 42 6.97 -3.50 -4.13
CA ILE A 42 6.63 -2.52 -5.17
C ILE A 42 7.56 -1.33 -5.03
N SER A 43 8.29 -1.04 -6.09
CA SER A 43 9.23 0.06 -6.10
C SER A 43 8.51 1.39 -5.87
N LYS A 44 9.10 2.25 -5.05
CA LYS A 44 8.53 3.56 -4.78
C LYS A 44 8.27 4.36 -6.05
N GLU A 45 9.08 4.14 -7.07
CA GLU A 45 8.97 4.87 -8.32
C GLU A 45 7.64 4.64 -9.03
N VAL A 46 6.98 3.52 -8.77
CA VAL A 46 5.73 3.21 -9.43
C VAL A 46 4.52 3.35 -8.52
N TRP A 47 4.70 3.85 -7.30
CA TRP A 47 3.57 3.95 -6.36
C TRP A 47 2.45 4.81 -6.91
N ALA A 48 2.76 5.86 -7.66
CA ALA A 48 1.74 6.76 -8.19
C ALA A 48 0.93 6.12 -9.31
N SER A 49 1.47 5.08 -9.94
CA SER A 49 0.78 4.42 -11.05
C SER A 49 0.34 3.00 -10.72
N GLN A 50 0.68 2.50 -9.53
CA GLN A 50 0.32 1.14 -9.15
C GLN A 50 -1.07 1.12 -8.56
N HIS A 51 -1.99 0.49 -9.25
CA HIS A 51 -3.36 0.33 -8.78
C HIS A 51 -3.55 -1.02 -8.11
N PHE A 52 -4.65 -1.16 -7.40
CA PHE A 52 -4.96 -2.40 -6.69
C PHE A 52 -6.00 -3.19 -7.45
N SER A 53 -6.10 -4.48 -7.14
CA SER A 53 -7.13 -5.36 -7.67
C SER A 53 -7.91 -5.94 -6.50
N GLU A 54 -9.10 -6.43 -6.81
CA GLU A 54 -9.94 -7.06 -5.80
C GLU A 54 -9.17 -8.15 -5.06
N ASN A 55 -9.25 -8.12 -3.75
CA ASN A 55 -8.63 -9.11 -2.87
C ASN A 55 -7.10 -9.03 -2.82
N ASP A 56 -6.51 -7.95 -3.30
CA ASP A 56 -5.07 -7.78 -3.14
C ASP A 56 -4.72 -7.72 -1.65
N ASN A 57 -3.58 -8.31 -1.32
CA ASN A 57 -3.07 -8.29 0.03
C ASN A 57 -1.86 -7.35 0.06
N ILE A 58 -2.03 -6.22 0.73
CA ILE A 58 -1.01 -5.17 0.78
C ILE A 58 -0.35 -5.22 2.15
N LEU A 59 0.97 -5.21 2.14
CA LEU A 59 1.74 -5.16 3.37
C LEU A 59 2.58 -3.89 3.36
N ILE A 60 2.40 -3.08 4.38
CA ILE A 60 3.18 -1.86 4.56
C ILE A 60 4.13 -2.11 5.72
N ILE A 61 5.42 -2.08 5.43
CA ILE A 61 6.45 -2.39 6.40
C ILE A 61 7.20 -1.11 6.73
N GLN A 62 7.22 -0.73 7.99
CA GLN A 62 8.01 0.40 8.42
C GLN A 62 9.43 -0.05 8.73
N ALA A 63 10.38 0.59 8.08
CA ALA A 63 11.77 0.31 8.37
C ALA A 63 12.09 1.01 9.68
N THR A 64 12.46 0.24 10.67
CA THR A 64 12.87 0.81 11.94
C THR A 64 14.25 1.41 11.75
N GLN A 65 14.37 2.68 12.02
CA GLN A 65 15.68 3.30 12.04
C GLN A 65 16.36 2.82 13.29
N GLY A 66 17.21 1.87 13.15
CA GLY A 66 17.84 1.24 14.28
C GLY A 66 18.69 2.18 15.12
N GLY A 67 18.66 3.35 14.79
CA GLY A 67 19.44 4.25 15.65
C GLY A 67 18.68 5.39 15.73
#